data_fa61ddb3e433728a4e1c30a52d6d1bf3
#
_entry.id   fa61ddb3e433728a4e1c30a52d6d1bf3
#
_cell.length_a   1.000
_cell.length_b   1.000
_cell.length_c   1.000
_cell.angle_alpha   90.00
_cell.angle_beta   90.00
_cell.angle_gamma   90.00
#
_symmetry.space_group_name_H-M   'P 1'
#
loop_
_entity.id
_entity.type
_entity.pdbx_description
1 polymer ?
#
loop_
_entity_poly.entity_id
_entity_poly.type
_entity_poly.pdbx_seq_one_letter_code
_entity_poly.pdbx_strand_id
1 'polypeptide(L)'
;MNQPQKPNRRQALGAAVIGTAGTLAGVPAFAQAVTRFKIQTAVPSSSIYFDLMKKFADRVDKMSNGRLKMEMLPDGAVVAAFEIVDAVDKGVVDGGYAWTHYWSGKNTAAGLFSNPAAGGGTGMDQLSHVAWLFQGGGNALYKRFFSDVLKLNIEPFMVQPMGPDPLGWFKNPISSLEDMKKLKYRSPPGLVGEIFKEMGINAVAMPGGEIVPAAQRGVLDAAEWIGPADDMALGFHNVFKHYYLQGLHQSTDVGELLLNKTAWNKLPADLKAIVEASAMATMTETYTYNVFRNAQALQILQTQHKVNVHDTPRDIFPAFIKATNHIYDREAAKNPFFKETLDSQRSFAKLVVPYWNKINGLYFQLGMDSPNAK
;
A
#
# COMPACT_ATOMS: atom_id res chain seq x y z
N MET A 1 84.04 44.95 -22.03
CA MET A 1 82.59 44.99 -21.70
C MET A 1 81.98 43.63 -22.03
N ASN A 2 81.93 42.76 -21.05
CA ASN A 2 81.35 41.38 -21.23
C ASN A 2 79.91 41.40 -20.78
N GLN A 3 79.03 41.06 -21.69
CA GLN A 3 77.60 40.79 -21.37
C GLN A 3 77.47 39.40 -20.78
N PRO A 4 76.60 39.16 -19.76
CA PRO A 4 76.33 37.84 -19.23
C PRO A 4 75.35 37.04 -20.10
N GLN A 5 75.77 35.83 -20.45
CA GLN A 5 74.97 34.86 -21.16
C GLN A 5 73.73 34.38 -20.30
N LYS A 6 72.55 34.31 -20.93
CA LYS A 6 71.32 33.75 -20.33
C LYS A 6 71.44 32.22 -20.24
N PRO A 7 71.03 31.59 -19.12
CA PRO A 7 71.12 30.14 -18.97
C PRO A 7 70.09 29.42 -19.85
N ASN A 8 70.56 28.31 -20.41
CA ASN A 8 69.81 27.48 -21.36
C ASN A 8 68.73 26.71 -20.64
N ARG A 9 67.54 26.51 -21.32
CA ARG A 9 66.29 25.88 -20.82
C ARG A 9 66.45 24.45 -20.28
N ARG A 10 67.58 23.79 -20.43
CA ARG A 10 67.90 22.46 -19.93
C ARG A 10 68.43 22.38 -18.51
N GLN A 11 68.82 23.52 -17.92
CA GLN A 11 69.35 23.55 -16.54
C GLN A 11 68.36 23.99 -15.47
N ALA A 12 67.12 24.31 -15.85
CA ALA A 12 66.08 24.71 -14.92
C ALA A 12 65.15 23.53 -14.44
N LEU A 13 65.49 22.30 -14.84
CA LEU A 13 64.64 21.09 -14.49
C LEU A 13 65.28 20.18 -13.41
N GLY A 14 66.35 20.66 -12.75
CA GLY A 14 67.13 19.86 -11.79
C GLY A 14 67.01 20.26 -10.31
N ALA A 15 66.13 21.17 -9.93
CA ALA A 15 66.16 21.67 -8.54
C ALA A 15 64.75 22.01 -8.01
N ALA A 16 63.81 21.03 -8.03
CA ALA A 16 62.53 21.18 -7.32
C ALA A 16 61.85 19.79 -7.03
N VAL A 17 62.59 18.89 -6.43
CA VAL A 17 62.01 17.68 -5.82
C VAL A 17 62.72 17.49 -4.47
N ILE A 18 62.43 18.34 -3.51
CA ILE A 18 62.61 18.05 -2.08
C ILE A 18 61.37 18.58 -1.35
N GLY A 19 60.55 17.64 -0.93
CA GLY A 19 59.84 17.70 0.34
C GLY A 19 58.60 18.57 0.44
N THR A 20 57.47 18.02 0.10
CA THR A 20 56.33 18.02 1.01
C THR A 20 55.65 16.65 0.89
N ALA A 21 56.19 15.68 1.64
CA ALA A 21 55.34 14.61 2.14
C ALA A 21 54.32 15.26 3.08
N GLY A 22 53.32 15.95 2.47
CA GLY A 22 52.12 16.33 3.17
C GLY A 22 51.49 15.01 3.63
N THR A 23 51.61 14.74 4.91
CA THR A 23 50.74 13.78 5.60
C THR A 23 49.34 14.18 5.21
N LEU A 24 48.73 13.43 4.27
CA LEU A 24 47.30 13.30 4.20
C LEU A 24 46.90 12.70 5.58
N ALA A 25 46.76 13.61 6.58
CA ALA A 25 46.03 13.30 7.78
C ALA A 25 44.68 12.85 7.27
N GLY A 26 44.48 11.54 7.20
CA GLY A 26 43.19 10.96 6.87
C GLY A 26 42.21 11.62 7.84
N VAL A 27 41.31 12.44 7.30
CA VAL A 27 40.17 12.92 8.06
C VAL A 27 39.56 11.64 8.63
N PRO A 28 39.50 11.50 9.97
CA PRO A 28 38.91 10.29 10.52
C PRO A 28 37.54 10.19 9.90
N ALA A 29 37.31 9.13 9.14
CA ALA A 29 35.98 8.80 8.68
C ALA A 29 35.20 8.56 9.99
N PHE A 30 34.54 9.60 10.48
CA PHE A 30 33.57 9.43 11.57
C PHE A 30 32.63 8.37 11.08
N ALA A 31 32.68 7.19 11.68
CA ALA A 31 31.73 6.13 11.43
C ALA A 31 30.35 6.75 11.70
N GLN A 32 29.66 7.09 10.63
CA GLN A 32 28.37 7.78 10.71
C GLN A 32 27.43 6.82 11.44
N ALA A 33 26.88 7.24 12.58
CA ALA A 33 26.06 6.39 13.42
C ALA A 33 24.91 5.80 12.60
N VAL A 34 24.79 4.48 12.60
CA VAL A 34 23.73 3.77 11.89
C VAL A 34 22.43 3.90 12.69
N THR A 35 21.42 4.53 12.10
CA THR A 35 20.06 4.56 12.64
C THR A 35 19.34 3.27 12.26
N ARG A 36 18.68 2.62 13.22
CA ARG A 36 17.92 1.39 13.01
C ARG A 36 16.47 1.62 13.42
N PHE A 37 15.55 1.26 12.52
CA PHE A 37 14.11 1.28 12.78
C PHE A 37 13.54 -0.14 12.73
N LYS A 38 12.71 -0.49 13.72
CA LYS A 38 11.90 -1.70 13.70
C LYS A 38 10.53 -1.36 13.15
N ILE A 39 10.17 -2.00 12.05
CA ILE A 39 8.92 -1.78 11.32
C ILE A 39 8.09 -3.05 11.36
N GLN A 40 7.01 -3.07 12.14
CA GLN A 40 6.11 -4.22 12.14
C GLN A 40 5.09 -4.11 11.03
N THR A 41 4.93 -5.18 10.25
CA THR A 41 3.91 -5.27 9.20
C THR A 41 2.62 -5.90 9.72
N ALA A 42 1.50 -5.58 9.08
CA ALA A 42 0.19 -6.19 9.33
C ALA A 42 -0.05 -7.44 8.46
N VAL A 43 0.99 -7.96 7.83
CA VAL A 43 0.93 -9.16 6.98
C VAL A 43 1.92 -10.21 7.45
N PRO A 44 1.64 -11.50 7.25
CA PRO A 44 2.55 -12.58 7.59
C PRO A 44 3.80 -12.58 6.67
N SER A 45 4.86 -13.24 7.12
CA SER A 45 6.12 -13.34 6.38
C SER A 45 6.00 -14.06 5.03
N SER A 46 4.93 -14.81 4.80
CA SER A 46 4.60 -15.48 3.53
C SER A 46 3.92 -14.55 2.51
N SER A 47 3.48 -13.36 2.92
CA SER A 47 2.87 -12.38 2.02
C SER A 47 3.89 -11.79 1.05
N ILE A 48 3.48 -11.62 -0.22
CA ILE A 48 4.30 -10.93 -1.22
C ILE A 48 4.55 -9.46 -0.83
N TYR A 49 3.63 -8.84 -0.08
CA TYR A 49 3.78 -7.46 0.37
C TYR A 49 4.80 -7.31 1.49
N PHE A 50 5.00 -8.36 2.29
CA PHE A 50 6.13 -8.40 3.22
C PHE A 50 7.47 -8.37 2.47
N ASP A 51 7.61 -9.15 1.40
CA ASP A 51 8.82 -9.15 0.59
C ASP A 51 9.03 -7.82 -0.16
N LEU A 52 7.97 -7.18 -0.63
CA LEU A 52 8.06 -5.85 -1.24
C LEU A 52 8.48 -4.78 -0.22
N MET A 53 8.04 -4.87 1.05
CA MET A 53 8.53 -3.99 2.12
C MET A 53 10.00 -4.26 2.47
N LYS A 54 10.48 -5.49 2.39
CA LYS A 54 11.92 -5.79 2.51
C LYS A 54 12.72 -5.13 1.39
N LYS A 55 12.23 -5.15 0.15
CA LYS A 55 12.86 -4.42 -0.96
C LYS A 55 12.89 -2.90 -0.74
N PHE A 56 11.82 -2.34 -0.17
CA PHE A 56 11.82 -0.94 0.27
C PHE A 56 12.94 -0.68 1.29
N ALA A 57 13.06 -1.52 2.33
CA ALA A 57 14.12 -1.40 3.35
C ALA A 57 15.54 -1.53 2.76
N ASP A 58 15.74 -2.48 1.86
CA ASP A 58 17.01 -2.66 1.14
C ASP A 58 17.37 -1.45 0.27
N ARG A 59 16.37 -0.81 -0.36
CA ARG A 59 16.55 0.42 -1.13
C ARG A 59 16.99 1.57 -0.23
N VAL A 60 16.32 1.75 0.90
CA VAL A 60 16.68 2.77 1.90
C VAL A 60 18.11 2.54 2.43
N ASP A 61 18.47 1.30 2.76
CA ASP A 61 19.83 0.94 3.22
C ASP A 61 20.89 1.31 2.16
N LYS A 62 20.69 0.88 0.91
CA LYS A 62 21.60 1.16 -0.20
C LYS A 62 21.72 2.65 -0.50
N MET A 63 20.61 3.38 -0.62
CA MET A 63 20.61 4.81 -0.92
C MET A 63 21.21 5.65 0.22
N SER A 64 21.05 5.20 1.46
CA SER A 64 21.62 5.87 2.64
C SER A 64 23.08 5.50 2.89
N ASN A 65 23.69 4.63 2.08
CA ASN A 65 25.03 4.07 2.31
C ASN A 65 25.15 3.42 3.70
N GLY A 66 24.14 2.65 4.10
CA GLY A 66 24.10 1.92 5.37
C GLY A 66 23.75 2.77 6.60
N ARG A 67 23.44 4.07 6.44
CA ARG A 67 23.15 4.98 7.56
C ARG A 67 21.77 4.81 8.16
N LEU A 68 20.80 4.32 7.37
CA LEU A 68 19.45 4.02 7.85
C LEU A 68 19.08 2.60 7.46
N LYS A 69 18.81 1.78 8.47
CA LYS A 69 18.37 0.39 8.31
C LYS A 69 16.97 0.21 8.88
N MET A 70 16.12 -0.47 8.14
CA MET A 70 14.76 -0.79 8.57
C MET A 70 14.60 -2.32 8.66
N GLU A 71 14.36 -2.82 9.86
CA GLU A 71 14.09 -4.23 10.12
C GLU A 71 12.59 -4.48 9.98
N MET A 72 12.18 -5.30 9.00
CA MET A 72 10.79 -5.68 8.78
C MET A 72 10.41 -6.87 9.66
N LEU A 73 9.38 -6.70 10.48
CA LEU A 73 8.83 -7.72 11.36
C LEU A 73 7.45 -8.16 10.81
N PRO A 74 7.13 -9.45 10.80
CA PRO A 74 5.81 -9.93 10.36
C PRO A 74 4.71 -9.55 11.34
N ASP A 75 3.45 -9.76 10.95
CA ASP A 75 2.29 -9.59 11.82
C ASP A 75 2.43 -10.42 13.11
N GLY A 76 1.91 -9.88 14.23
CA GLY A 76 1.96 -10.52 15.53
C GLY A 76 3.35 -10.58 16.20
N ALA A 77 4.42 -10.08 15.56
CA ALA A 77 5.76 -10.15 16.13
C ALA A 77 5.92 -9.30 17.42
N VAL A 78 5.25 -8.16 17.52
CA VAL A 78 5.27 -7.27 18.69
C VAL A 78 3.85 -7.02 19.19
N VAL A 79 2.92 -6.64 18.28
CA VAL A 79 1.50 -6.38 18.59
C VAL A 79 0.61 -7.03 17.53
N ALA A 80 -0.69 -7.16 17.80
CA ALA A 80 -1.66 -7.59 16.79
C ALA A 80 -1.76 -6.59 15.64
N ALA A 81 -2.11 -7.06 14.43
CA ALA A 81 -2.13 -6.25 13.21
C ALA A 81 -2.94 -4.95 13.34
N PHE A 82 -4.10 -5.00 14.02
CA PHE A 82 -4.96 -3.84 14.23
C PHE A 82 -4.48 -2.87 15.34
N GLU A 83 -3.41 -3.21 16.06
CA GLU A 83 -2.83 -2.40 17.13
C GLU A 83 -1.56 -1.66 16.70
N ILE A 84 -1.11 -1.84 15.46
CA ILE A 84 0.14 -1.29 14.94
C ILE A 84 0.19 0.23 15.08
N VAL A 85 -0.90 0.94 14.75
CA VAL A 85 -0.92 2.41 14.85
C VAL A 85 -0.65 2.91 16.26
N ASP A 86 -1.20 2.25 17.26
CA ASP A 86 -1.00 2.59 18.68
C ASP A 86 0.42 2.27 19.15
N ALA A 87 1.00 1.17 18.64
CA ALA A 87 2.38 0.80 18.94
C ALA A 87 3.38 1.81 18.34
N VAL A 88 3.13 2.29 17.11
CA VAL A 88 3.95 3.33 16.47
C VAL A 88 3.81 4.66 17.21
N ASP A 89 2.59 5.08 17.51
CA ASP A 89 2.31 6.33 18.26
C ASP A 89 3.08 6.38 19.57
N LYS A 90 3.06 5.29 20.35
CA LYS A 90 3.72 5.16 21.64
C LYS A 90 5.22 4.86 21.55
N GLY A 91 5.77 4.65 20.36
CA GLY A 91 7.18 4.32 20.16
C GLY A 91 7.58 2.92 20.63
N VAL A 92 6.63 1.98 20.71
CA VAL A 92 6.90 0.55 20.98
C VAL A 92 7.65 -0.09 19.81
N VAL A 93 7.31 0.36 18.60
CA VAL A 93 8.07 0.13 17.36
C VAL A 93 8.34 1.48 16.69
N ASP A 94 9.41 1.58 15.91
CA ASP A 94 9.78 2.82 15.23
C ASP A 94 8.86 3.12 14.04
N GLY A 95 8.21 2.09 13.50
CA GLY A 95 7.22 2.24 12.45
C GLY A 95 6.36 1.01 12.27
N GLY A 96 5.36 1.15 11.40
CA GLY A 96 4.43 0.10 11.04
C GLY A 96 4.11 0.11 9.55
N TYR A 97 3.79 -1.04 9.00
CA TYR A 97 3.19 -1.16 7.68
C TYR A 97 1.80 -1.78 7.82
N ALA A 98 0.79 -1.06 7.40
CA ALA A 98 -0.61 -1.46 7.52
C ALA A 98 -1.50 -0.68 6.54
N TRP A 99 -2.78 -0.54 6.84
CA TRP A 99 -3.77 0.19 6.04
C TRP A 99 -4.59 1.13 6.92
N THR A 100 -4.83 2.36 6.46
CA THR A 100 -5.54 3.40 7.22
C THR A 100 -6.92 2.91 7.71
N HIS A 101 -7.63 2.12 6.91
CA HIS A 101 -8.96 1.62 7.28
C HIS A 101 -8.98 0.71 8.52
N TYR A 102 -7.84 0.18 8.94
CA TYR A 102 -7.73 -0.57 10.21
C TYR A 102 -8.04 0.31 11.42
N TRP A 103 -7.89 1.61 11.27
CA TRP A 103 -8.15 2.61 12.32
C TRP A 103 -9.56 3.21 12.24
N SER A 104 -10.47 2.68 11.44
CA SER A 104 -11.86 3.20 11.31
C SER A 104 -12.62 3.24 12.63
N GLY A 105 -12.26 2.39 13.60
CA GLY A 105 -12.79 2.47 14.96
C GLY A 105 -12.39 3.74 15.73
N LYS A 106 -11.26 4.39 15.35
CA LYS A 106 -10.85 5.68 15.90
C LYS A 106 -11.55 6.85 15.20
N ASN A 107 -11.69 6.78 13.88
CA ASN A 107 -12.43 7.75 13.07
C ASN A 107 -12.77 7.14 11.71
N THR A 108 -14.03 7.21 11.30
CA THR A 108 -14.52 6.57 10.06
C THR A 108 -13.91 7.13 8.78
N ALA A 109 -13.37 8.37 8.80
CA ALA A 109 -12.65 8.94 7.66
C ALA A 109 -11.41 8.11 7.25
N ALA A 110 -10.89 7.26 8.13
CA ALA A 110 -9.82 6.32 7.83
C ALA A 110 -10.08 5.49 6.56
N GLY A 111 -11.32 5.06 6.34
CA GLY A 111 -11.72 4.26 5.16
C GLY A 111 -11.69 5.03 3.84
N LEU A 112 -11.48 6.35 3.84
CA LEU A 112 -11.43 7.15 2.61
C LEU A 112 -10.01 7.25 2.02
N PHE A 113 -8.96 6.92 2.78
CA PHE A 113 -7.57 7.11 2.34
C PHE A 113 -6.97 5.86 1.69
N SER A 114 -7.03 4.71 2.33
CA SER A 114 -6.44 3.49 1.77
C SER A 114 -7.40 2.74 0.84
N ASN A 115 -8.68 2.60 1.22
CA ASN A 115 -9.63 1.74 0.50
C ASN A 115 -11.03 2.37 0.33
N PRO A 116 -11.16 3.43 -0.46
CA PRO A 116 -12.47 4.05 -0.67
C PRO A 116 -13.40 3.09 -1.41
N ALA A 117 -14.48 2.64 -0.76
CA ALA A 117 -15.46 1.73 -1.34
C ALA A 117 -16.07 2.33 -2.61
N ALA A 118 -16.18 1.54 -3.68
CA ALA A 118 -16.62 1.97 -5.01
C ALA A 118 -15.88 3.24 -5.51
N GLY A 119 -14.59 3.38 -5.16
CA GLY A 119 -13.82 4.58 -5.51
C GLY A 119 -14.39 5.85 -4.91
N GLY A 120 -14.77 5.83 -3.63
CA GLY A 120 -15.44 6.96 -2.96
C GLY A 120 -16.91 7.16 -3.41
N GLY A 121 -17.55 6.12 -3.95
CA GLY A 121 -18.86 6.19 -4.60
C GLY A 121 -18.83 6.90 -5.95
N THR A 122 -17.66 7.09 -6.56
CA THR A 122 -17.46 7.88 -7.79
C THR A 122 -16.93 7.05 -8.96
N GLY A 123 -16.50 5.81 -8.70
CA GLY A 123 -15.88 4.95 -9.71
C GLY A 123 -14.42 5.29 -10.01
N MET A 124 -13.74 6.02 -9.12
CA MET A 124 -12.28 6.14 -9.22
C MET A 124 -11.63 4.76 -9.16
N ASP A 125 -10.82 4.46 -10.15
CA ASP A 125 -9.94 3.29 -10.14
C ASP A 125 -8.68 3.54 -9.28
N GLN A 126 -7.83 2.52 -9.18
CA GLN A 126 -6.60 2.59 -8.39
C GLN A 126 -5.73 3.81 -8.77
N LEU A 127 -5.50 4.03 -10.06
CA LEU A 127 -4.60 5.09 -10.51
C LEU A 127 -5.22 6.48 -10.31
N SER A 128 -6.53 6.63 -10.52
CA SER A 128 -7.26 7.87 -10.23
C SER A 128 -7.24 8.21 -8.75
N HIS A 129 -7.35 7.20 -7.86
CA HIS A 129 -7.26 7.42 -6.41
C HIS A 129 -5.85 7.85 -5.99
N VAL A 130 -4.81 7.20 -6.51
CA VAL A 130 -3.41 7.61 -6.28
C VAL A 130 -3.16 9.02 -6.82
N ALA A 131 -3.73 9.37 -7.97
CA ALA A 131 -3.65 10.72 -8.51
C ALA A 131 -4.35 11.75 -7.60
N TRP A 132 -5.50 11.41 -7.00
CA TRP A 132 -6.13 12.27 -5.98
C TRP A 132 -5.21 12.45 -4.76
N LEU A 133 -4.58 11.40 -4.26
CA LEU A 133 -3.65 11.49 -3.14
C LEU A 133 -2.51 12.47 -3.42
N PHE A 134 -1.86 12.40 -4.58
CA PHE A 134 -0.66 13.18 -4.87
C PHE A 134 -0.88 14.50 -5.60
N GLN A 135 -1.96 14.64 -6.37
CA GLN A 135 -2.26 15.83 -7.18
C GLN A 135 -3.57 16.50 -6.79
N GLY A 136 -4.49 15.79 -6.15
CA GLY A 136 -5.82 16.29 -5.76
C GLY A 136 -5.91 16.79 -4.33
N GLY A 137 -4.80 16.91 -3.61
CA GLY A 137 -4.77 17.39 -2.22
C GLY A 137 -4.99 16.29 -1.17
N GLY A 138 -5.22 15.05 -1.58
CA GLY A 138 -5.47 13.91 -0.69
C GLY A 138 -4.37 13.67 0.33
N ASN A 139 -3.08 13.83 -0.05
CA ASN A 139 -1.96 13.63 0.86
C ASN A 139 -1.90 14.66 2.00
N ALA A 140 -2.33 15.91 1.76
CA ALA A 140 -2.44 16.90 2.81
C ALA A 140 -3.54 16.53 3.82
N LEU A 141 -4.71 16.07 3.33
CA LEU A 141 -5.79 15.56 4.18
C LEU A 141 -5.34 14.31 4.95
N TYR A 142 -4.62 13.40 4.32
CA TYR A 142 -4.08 12.20 4.94
C TYR A 142 -3.12 12.52 6.10
N LYS A 143 -2.19 13.46 5.92
CA LYS A 143 -1.31 13.89 7.00
C LYS A 143 -2.09 14.56 8.13
N ARG A 144 -3.08 15.42 7.81
CA ARG A 144 -3.98 16.03 8.79
C ARG A 144 -4.83 14.99 9.54
N PHE A 145 -5.21 13.90 8.90
CA PHE A 145 -5.91 12.80 9.56
C PHE A 145 -5.13 12.29 10.77
N PHE A 146 -3.83 12.04 10.63
CA PHE A 146 -3.01 11.58 11.76
C PHE A 146 -2.69 12.70 12.76
N SER A 147 -2.32 13.91 12.28
CA SER A 147 -1.85 14.98 13.16
C SER A 147 -2.97 15.71 13.91
N ASP A 148 -4.06 16.05 13.21
CA ASP A 148 -5.09 16.95 13.73
C ASP A 148 -6.33 16.19 14.22
N VAL A 149 -6.73 15.14 13.49
CA VAL A 149 -7.94 14.37 13.78
C VAL A 149 -7.67 13.29 14.82
N LEU A 150 -6.71 12.39 14.55
CA LEU A 150 -6.32 11.33 15.48
C LEU A 150 -5.37 11.83 16.57
N LYS A 151 -4.66 12.92 16.35
CA LYS A 151 -3.64 13.51 17.24
C LYS A 151 -2.55 12.52 17.65
N LEU A 152 -2.10 11.71 16.68
CA LEU A 152 -1.08 10.69 16.88
C LEU A 152 0.31 11.22 16.49
N ASN A 153 1.32 10.73 17.17
CA ASN A 153 2.74 11.04 16.93
C ASN A 153 3.29 10.22 15.76
N ILE A 154 2.68 10.39 14.56
CA ILE A 154 2.97 9.61 13.35
C ILE A 154 3.28 10.52 12.18
N GLU A 155 4.30 10.13 11.39
CA GLU A 155 4.53 10.61 10.03
C GLU A 155 4.16 9.50 9.04
N PRO A 156 3.08 9.66 8.25
CA PRO A 156 2.55 8.62 7.38
C PRO A 156 3.01 8.77 5.94
N PHE A 157 3.20 7.63 5.25
CA PHE A 157 3.55 7.54 3.83
C PHE A 157 2.70 6.49 3.15
N MET A 158 2.09 6.82 2.01
CA MET A 158 1.50 5.82 1.11
C MET A 158 2.61 5.14 0.33
N VAL A 159 2.64 3.81 0.32
CA VAL A 159 3.78 3.06 -0.26
C VAL A 159 3.39 1.94 -1.22
N GLN A 160 2.27 1.26 -1.03
CA GLN A 160 1.92 0.08 -1.83
C GLN A 160 0.48 0.13 -2.31
N PRO A 161 0.20 0.67 -3.52
CA PRO A 161 -1.11 0.59 -4.15
C PRO A 161 -1.37 -0.83 -4.64
N MET A 162 -2.47 -1.42 -4.20
CA MET A 162 -2.97 -2.73 -4.59
C MET A 162 -4.44 -2.65 -5.01
N GLY A 163 -4.98 -3.74 -5.52
CA GLY A 163 -6.34 -3.81 -6.05
C GLY A 163 -6.42 -3.52 -7.56
N PRO A 164 -7.63 -3.46 -8.15
CA PRO A 164 -8.89 -3.67 -7.43
C PRO A 164 -8.96 -5.06 -6.80
N ASP A 165 -9.47 -5.13 -5.57
CA ASP A 165 -9.54 -6.39 -4.87
C ASP A 165 -10.69 -7.23 -5.38
N PRO A 166 -10.49 -8.55 -5.56
CA PRO A 166 -11.55 -9.49 -5.92
C PRO A 166 -12.66 -9.52 -4.87
N LEU A 167 -13.90 -9.82 -5.30
CA LEU A 167 -14.96 -10.13 -4.33
C LEU A 167 -14.53 -11.27 -3.39
N GLY A 168 -13.68 -12.17 -3.90
CA GLY A 168 -12.92 -13.10 -3.07
C GLY A 168 -13.26 -14.57 -3.31
N TRP A 169 -12.99 -15.36 -2.28
CA TRP A 169 -12.96 -16.81 -2.27
C TRP A 169 -14.14 -17.40 -1.53
N PHE A 170 -14.70 -18.48 -2.09
CA PHE A 170 -15.89 -19.14 -1.57
C PHE A 170 -15.68 -20.66 -1.53
N LYS A 171 -16.20 -21.33 -0.50
CA LYS A 171 -16.23 -22.80 -0.44
C LYS A 171 -17.18 -23.39 -1.47
N ASN A 172 -18.33 -22.77 -1.63
CA ASN A 172 -19.38 -23.15 -2.59
C ASN A 172 -19.65 -21.96 -3.53
N PRO A 173 -20.07 -22.21 -4.78
CA PRO A 173 -20.39 -21.15 -5.71
C PRO A 173 -21.63 -20.36 -5.24
N ILE A 174 -21.66 -19.07 -5.59
CA ILE A 174 -22.82 -18.19 -5.43
C ILE A 174 -23.33 -17.73 -6.79
N SER A 175 -24.63 -17.49 -6.90
CA SER A 175 -25.29 -17.02 -8.12
C SER A 175 -26.02 -15.69 -7.93
N SER A 176 -26.11 -15.20 -6.69
CA SER A 176 -26.87 -14.01 -6.32
C SER A 176 -26.39 -13.40 -5.01
N LEU A 177 -26.80 -12.16 -4.74
CA LEU A 177 -26.66 -11.52 -3.43
C LEU A 177 -27.34 -12.34 -2.32
N GLU A 178 -28.49 -12.95 -2.59
CA GLU A 178 -29.19 -13.78 -1.59
C GLU A 178 -28.38 -15.01 -1.17
N ASP A 179 -27.58 -15.58 -2.07
CA ASP A 179 -26.65 -16.65 -1.69
C ASP A 179 -25.55 -16.14 -0.78
N MET A 180 -24.99 -14.96 -1.08
CA MET A 180 -23.92 -14.34 -0.28
C MET A 180 -24.39 -13.99 1.14
N LYS A 181 -25.65 -13.58 1.33
CA LYS A 181 -26.24 -13.29 2.65
C LYS A 181 -26.26 -14.48 3.60
N LYS A 182 -26.27 -15.69 3.08
CA LYS A 182 -26.30 -16.93 3.89
C LYS A 182 -24.93 -17.32 4.44
N LEU A 183 -23.85 -16.65 3.99
CA LEU A 183 -22.48 -17.04 4.27
C LEU A 183 -21.87 -16.23 5.41
N LYS A 184 -20.94 -16.85 6.12
CA LYS A 184 -20.01 -16.15 7.02
C LYS A 184 -18.84 -15.67 6.17
N TYR A 185 -18.85 -14.38 5.86
CA TYR A 185 -17.91 -13.75 4.95
C TYR A 185 -16.87 -12.91 5.70
N ARG A 186 -15.59 -13.19 5.49
CA ARG A 186 -14.55 -12.30 5.99
C ARG A 186 -14.44 -11.09 5.06
N SER A 187 -14.50 -9.91 5.64
CA SER A 187 -14.27 -8.62 4.97
C SER A 187 -13.19 -7.83 5.71
N PRO A 188 -12.59 -6.78 5.10
CA PRO A 188 -11.73 -5.87 5.85
C PRO A 188 -12.54 -5.14 6.92
N PRO A 189 -11.89 -4.63 7.98
CA PRO A 189 -12.54 -3.81 8.99
C PRO A 189 -12.96 -2.44 8.42
N GLY A 190 -13.82 -1.74 9.15
CA GLY A 190 -14.24 -0.38 8.84
C GLY A 190 -15.43 -0.29 7.91
N LEU A 191 -15.47 0.75 7.08
CA LEU A 191 -16.64 1.08 6.25
C LEU A 191 -17.07 -0.04 5.31
N VAL A 192 -16.12 -0.76 4.73
CA VAL A 192 -16.43 -1.89 3.83
C VAL A 192 -17.20 -2.98 4.55
N GLY A 193 -16.79 -3.34 5.76
CA GLY A 193 -17.52 -4.30 6.58
C GLY A 193 -18.94 -3.81 6.95
N GLU A 194 -19.11 -2.51 7.20
CA GLU A 194 -20.41 -1.91 7.46
C GLU A 194 -21.31 -1.91 6.21
N ILE A 195 -20.74 -1.63 5.03
CA ILE A 195 -21.46 -1.68 3.75
C ILE A 195 -21.99 -3.10 3.48
N PHE A 196 -21.15 -4.11 3.67
CA PHE A 196 -21.61 -5.51 3.54
C PHE A 196 -22.72 -5.87 4.53
N LYS A 197 -22.62 -5.41 5.78
CA LYS A 197 -23.68 -5.59 6.78
C LYS A 197 -24.98 -4.87 6.41
N GLU A 198 -24.88 -3.66 5.84
CA GLU A 198 -26.04 -2.91 5.32
C GLU A 198 -26.73 -3.65 4.17
N MET A 199 -25.96 -4.42 3.38
CA MET A 199 -26.50 -5.31 2.35
C MET A 199 -27.13 -6.61 2.92
N GLY A 200 -27.04 -6.82 4.22
CA GLY A 200 -27.54 -8.05 4.90
C GLY A 200 -26.55 -9.21 4.92
N ILE A 201 -25.27 -8.97 4.57
CA ILE A 201 -24.23 -10.00 4.58
C ILE A 201 -23.64 -10.13 5.99
N ASN A 202 -23.44 -11.38 6.45
CA ASN A 202 -22.79 -11.64 7.74
C ASN A 202 -21.26 -11.47 7.61
N ALA A 203 -20.81 -10.21 7.59
CA ALA A 203 -19.42 -9.81 7.43
C ALA A 203 -18.70 -9.72 8.79
N VAL A 204 -17.55 -10.36 8.88
CA VAL A 204 -16.66 -10.33 10.06
C VAL A 204 -15.25 -9.92 9.66
N ALA A 205 -14.59 -9.10 10.48
CA ALA A 205 -13.21 -8.68 10.24
C ALA A 205 -12.23 -9.58 11.02
N MET A 206 -11.12 -9.94 10.37
CA MET A 206 -9.98 -10.59 11.01
C MET A 206 -8.68 -10.32 10.22
N PRO A 207 -7.50 -10.35 10.88
CA PRO A 207 -6.21 -10.23 10.23
C PRO A 207 -5.99 -11.30 9.13
N GLY A 208 -5.19 -10.96 8.11
CA GLY A 208 -4.95 -11.83 6.96
C GLY A 208 -4.38 -13.20 7.31
N GLY A 209 -3.43 -13.26 8.24
CA GLY A 209 -2.83 -14.53 8.70
C GLY A 209 -3.81 -15.49 9.39
N GLU A 210 -4.98 -15.01 9.84
CA GLU A 210 -6.00 -15.80 10.54
C GLU A 210 -7.05 -16.40 9.59
N ILE A 211 -7.16 -15.91 8.35
CA ILE A 211 -8.26 -16.26 7.42
C ILE A 211 -8.24 -17.75 7.06
N VAL A 212 -7.13 -18.24 6.54
CA VAL A 212 -7.02 -19.66 6.11
C VAL A 212 -7.21 -20.61 7.28
N PRO A 213 -6.59 -20.42 8.46
CA PRO A 213 -6.88 -21.22 9.64
C PRO A 213 -8.36 -21.17 10.08
N ALA A 214 -9.00 -20.02 10.03
CA ALA A 214 -10.43 -19.88 10.37
C ALA A 214 -11.35 -20.62 9.38
N ALA A 215 -11.03 -20.56 8.08
CA ALA A 215 -11.74 -21.28 7.03
C ALA A 215 -11.58 -22.80 7.18
N GLN A 216 -10.38 -23.30 7.53
CA GLN A 216 -10.11 -24.71 7.79
C GLN A 216 -10.96 -25.24 8.95
N ARG A 217 -11.13 -24.45 10.02
CA ARG A 217 -11.97 -24.81 11.17
C ARG A 217 -13.48 -24.65 10.92
N GLY A 218 -13.92 -24.23 9.72
CA GLY A 218 -15.32 -24.03 9.41
C GLY A 218 -15.94 -22.75 9.97
N VAL A 219 -15.11 -21.80 10.45
CA VAL A 219 -15.58 -20.50 10.97
C VAL A 219 -16.01 -19.57 9.84
N LEU A 220 -15.40 -19.71 8.64
CA LEU A 220 -15.71 -18.92 7.47
C LEU A 220 -16.18 -19.80 6.31
N ASP A 221 -17.14 -19.29 5.55
CA ASP A 221 -17.61 -19.87 4.29
C ASP A 221 -17.01 -19.20 3.07
N ALA A 222 -16.63 -17.92 3.22
CA ALA A 222 -16.02 -17.10 2.18
C ALA A 222 -15.12 -16.01 2.79
N ALA A 223 -14.19 -15.51 1.98
CA ALA A 223 -13.28 -14.45 2.39
C ALA A 223 -12.74 -13.69 1.18
N GLU A 224 -12.56 -12.39 1.32
CA GLU A 224 -11.69 -11.60 0.44
C GLU A 224 -10.30 -11.44 1.07
N TRP A 225 -9.34 -11.09 0.22
CA TRP A 225 -8.01 -10.61 0.64
C TRP A 225 -7.52 -9.58 -0.39
N ILE A 226 -6.33 -9.72 -0.96
CA ILE A 226 -5.78 -8.64 -1.81
C ILE A 226 -5.81 -8.99 -3.31
N GLY A 227 -5.52 -10.24 -3.66
CA GLY A 227 -5.48 -10.65 -5.07
C GLY A 227 -4.77 -11.96 -5.32
N PRO A 228 -4.84 -12.49 -6.57
CA PRO A 228 -4.42 -13.85 -6.88
C PRO A 228 -3.04 -14.26 -6.37
N ALA A 229 -2.05 -13.37 -6.46
CA ALA A 229 -0.67 -13.68 -6.10
C ALA A 229 -0.48 -13.84 -4.58
N ASP A 230 -1.02 -12.90 -3.79
CA ASP A 230 -0.91 -12.96 -2.33
C ASP A 230 -1.84 -14.04 -1.75
N ASP A 231 -3.07 -14.13 -2.26
CA ASP A 231 -4.05 -15.13 -1.86
C ASP A 231 -3.48 -16.56 -2.07
N MET A 232 -2.80 -16.78 -3.21
CA MET A 232 -2.13 -18.05 -3.49
C MET A 232 -0.96 -18.28 -2.52
N ALA A 233 -0.15 -17.28 -2.24
CA ALA A 233 0.98 -17.39 -1.31
C ALA A 233 0.53 -17.71 0.13
N LEU A 234 -0.63 -17.18 0.54
CA LEU A 234 -1.25 -17.47 1.84
C LEU A 234 -2.04 -18.80 1.87
N GLY A 235 -2.20 -19.47 0.72
CA GLY A 235 -2.82 -20.80 0.65
C GLY A 235 -4.34 -20.80 0.61
N PHE A 236 -5.00 -19.72 0.19
CA PHE A 236 -6.47 -19.65 0.07
C PHE A 236 -7.06 -20.78 -0.77
N HIS A 237 -6.39 -21.15 -1.87
CA HIS A 237 -6.78 -22.23 -2.76
C HIS A 237 -6.84 -23.63 -2.10
N ASN A 238 -6.23 -23.80 -0.92
CA ASN A 238 -6.30 -25.05 -0.18
C ASN A 238 -7.65 -25.24 0.54
N VAL A 239 -8.34 -24.13 0.87
CA VAL A 239 -9.58 -24.12 1.67
C VAL A 239 -10.80 -23.66 0.90
N PHE A 240 -10.60 -22.89 -0.19
CA PHE A 240 -11.65 -22.38 -1.06
C PHE A 240 -11.42 -22.87 -2.49
N LYS A 241 -12.51 -23.06 -3.26
CA LYS A 241 -12.43 -23.58 -4.63
C LYS A 241 -13.07 -22.68 -5.68
N HIS A 242 -13.81 -21.66 -5.26
CA HIS A 242 -14.50 -20.73 -6.13
C HIS A 242 -13.96 -19.31 -5.90
N TYR A 243 -13.54 -18.63 -6.95
CA TYR A 243 -12.91 -17.32 -6.90
C TYR A 243 -13.64 -16.33 -7.80
N TYR A 244 -14.15 -15.24 -7.22
CA TYR A 244 -14.91 -14.19 -7.89
C TYR A 244 -14.04 -12.95 -8.02
N LEU A 245 -13.67 -12.58 -9.26
CA LEU A 245 -12.63 -11.55 -9.50
C LEU A 245 -13.14 -10.11 -9.40
N GLN A 246 -14.41 -9.85 -9.76
CA GLN A 246 -14.87 -8.47 -9.76
C GLN A 246 -15.38 -8.09 -8.38
N GLY A 247 -14.67 -7.18 -7.71
CA GLY A 247 -15.06 -6.56 -6.45
C GLY A 247 -15.29 -5.07 -6.60
N LEU A 248 -16.21 -4.50 -5.83
CA LEU A 248 -16.42 -3.05 -5.73
C LEU A 248 -15.97 -2.49 -4.37
N HIS A 249 -15.71 -3.36 -3.42
CA HIS A 249 -15.48 -2.99 -2.04
C HIS A 249 -14.15 -2.26 -1.85
N GLN A 250 -13.15 -2.58 -2.66
CA GLN A 250 -11.84 -1.94 -2.68
C GLN A 250 -11.40 -1.74 -4.13
N SER A 251 -11.76 -0.60 -4.74
CA SER A 251 -11.29 -0.24 -6.09
C SER A 251 -9.78 -0.02 -6.12
N THR A 252 -9.24 0.36 -4.99
CA THR A 252 -7.83 0.34 -4.64
C THR A 252 -7.70 0.02 -3.15
N ASP A 253 -6.57 -0.53 -2.77
CA ASP A 253 -6.12 -0.58 -1.38
C ASP A 253 -4.67 -0.11 -1.33
N VAL A 254 -4.38 0.93 -0.55
CA VAL A 254 -3.03 1.50 -0.50
C VAL A 254 -2.41 1.22 0.86
N GLY A 255 -1.45 0.30 0.87
CA GLY A 255 -0.64 0.04 2.05
C GLY A 255 0.22 1.25 2.42
N GLU A 256 0.34 1.52 3.70
CA GLU A 256 1.02 2.68 4.25
C GLU A 256 2.20 2.30 5.15
N LEU A 257 3.26 3.12 5.12
CA LEU A 257 4.33 3.12 6.10
C LEU A 257 4.05 4.23 7.10
N LEU A 258 3.90 3.87 8.36
CA LEU A 258 3.75 4.78 9.49
C LEU A 258 5.08 4.85 10.24
N LEU A 259 5.66 6.03 10.40
CA LEU A 259 6.85 6.20 11.23
C LEU A 259 6.52 6.99 12.49
N ASN A 260 7.09 6.60 13.63
CA ASN A 260 7.00 7.41 14.83
C ASN A 260 7.60 8.80 14.55
N LYS A 261 6.79 9.85 14.67
CA LYS A 261 7.16 11.22 14.28
C LYS A 261 8.35 11.76 15.05
N THR A 262 8.50 11.37 16.31
CA THR A 262 9.65 11.76 17.12
C THR A 262 10.94 11.13 16.59
N ALA A 263 10.90 9.85 16.18
CA ALA A 263 12.03 9.17 15.56
C ALA A 263 12.31 9.73 14.16
N TRP A 264 11.28 9.96 13.35
CA TRP A 264 11.37 10.61 12.04
C TRP A 264 12.04 11.98 12.10
N ASN A 265 11.64 12.83 13.07
CA ASN A 265 12.16 14.18 13.18
C ASN A 265 13.66 14.23 13.51
N LYS A 266 14.21 13.19 14.13
CA LYS A 266 15.65 13.06 14.41
C LYS A 266 16.49 12.72 13.18
N LEU A 267 15.87 12.23 12.10
CA LEU A 267 16.59 11.93 10.86
C LEU A 267 17.08 13.22 10.19
N PRO A 268 18.31 13.25 9.68
CA PRO A 268 18.80 14.32 8.82
C PRO A 268 17.99 14.41 7.52
N ALA A 269 18.02 15.59 6.91
CA ALA A 269 17.15 15.90 5.74
C ALA A 269 17.37 14.96 4.55
N ASP A 270 18.60 14.55 4.31
CA ASP A 270 18.95 13.62 3.23
C ASP A 270 18.39 12.22 3.47
N LEU A 271 18.37 11.71 4.70
CA LEU A 271 17.75 10.43 5.02
C LEU A 271 16.21 10.49 4.90
N LYS A 272 15.60 11.63 5.26
CA LYS A 272 14.16 11.86 5.02
C LYS A 272 13.83 11.82 3.53
N ALA A 273 14.61 12.53 2.71
CA ALA A 273 14.43 12.52 1.26
C ALA A 273 14.61 11.11 0.64
N ILE A 274 15.53 10.31 1.17
CA ILE A 274 15.70 8.90 0.76
C ILE A 274 14.47 8.07 1.07
N VAL A 275 13.87 8.20 2.26
CA VAL A 275 12.65 7.48 2.62
C VAL A 275 11.49 7.90 1.72
N GLU A 276 11.29 9.20 1.51
CA GLU A 276 10.25 9.75 0.63
C GLU A 276 10.40 9.26 -0.82
N ALA A 277 11.60 9.33 -1.38
CA ALA A 277 11.89 8.83 -2.72
C ALA A 277 11.68 7.31 -2.83
N SER A 278 12.09 6.57 -1.80
CA SER A 278 11.89 5.11 -1.74
C SER A 278 10.40 4.74 -1.65
N ALA A 279 9.58 5.51 -0.93
CA ALA A 279 8.15 5.33 -0.86
C ALA A 279 7.51 5.48 -2.26
N MET A 280 7.83 6.55 -2.99
CA MET A 280 7.35 6.78 -4.35
C MET A 280 7.80 5.69 -5.33
N ALA A 281 9.05 5.23 -5.24
CA ALA A 281 9.55 4.14 -6.07
C ALA A 281 8.82 2.81 -5.77
N THR A 282 8.52 2.55 -4.51
CA THR A 282 7.79 1.35 -4.08
C THR A 282 6.35 1.34 -4.61
N MET A 283 5.70 2.50 -4.72
CA MET A 283 4.36 2.58 -5.33
C MET A 283 4.37 2.08 -6.78
N THR A 284 5.32 2.54 -7.59
CA THR A 284 5.45 2.10 -9.00
C THR A 284 5.81 0.61 -9.08
N GLU A 285 6.75 0.16 -8.25
CA GLU A 285 7.15 -1.25 -8.19
C GLU A 285 5.97 -2.15 -7.81
N THR A 286 5.20 -1.79 -6.78
CA THR A 286 4.04 -2.58 -6.34
C THR A 286 2.95 -2.62 -7.41
N TYR A 287 2.63 -1.48 -8.03
CA TYR A 287 1.62 -1.43 -9.09
C TYR A 287 1.97 -2.35 -10.27
N THR A 288 3.19 -2.23 -10.79
CA THR A 288 3.64 -3.05 -11.92
C THR A 288 3.78 -4.53 -11.55
N TYR A 289 4.22 -4.82 -10.32
CA TYR A 289 4.28 -6.16 -9.79
C TYR A 289 2.89 -6.81 -9.75
N ASN A 290 1.90 -6.10 -9.22
CA ASN A 290 0.54 -6.62 -9.09
C ASN A 290 -0.10 -6.94 -10.46
N VAL A 291 0.05 -6.06 -11.46
CA VAL A 291 -0.49 -6.31 -12.81
C VAL A 291 0.04 -7.63 -13.38
N PHE A 292 1.33 -7.87 -13.28
CA PHE A 292 1.94 -9.06 -13.87
C PHE A 292 1.77 -10.31 -13.01
N ARG A 293 2.05 -10.21 -11.71
CA ARG A 293 2.06 -11.37 -10.83
C ARG A 293 0.67 -11.90 -10.52
N ASN A 294 -0.33 -11.02 -10.43
CA ASN A 294 -1.72 -11.48 -10.27
C ASN A 294 -2.21 -12.24 -11.50
N ALA A 295 -1.85 -11.80 -12.71
CA ALA A 295 -2.19 -12.54 -13.93
C ALA A 295 -1.53 -13.91 -13.98
N GLN A 296 -0.23 -14.01 -13.65
CA GLN A 296 0.48 -15.30 -13.57
C GLN A 296 -0.13 -16.22 -12.50
N ALA A 297 -0.38 -15.69 -11.30
CA ALA A 297 -0.95 -16.46 -10.21
C ALA A 297 -2.35 -16.96 -10.54
N LEU A 298 -3.18 -16.15 -11.18
CA LEU A 298 -4.52 -16.56 -11.64
C LEU A 298 -4.44 -17.75 -12.60
N GLN A 299 -3.53 -17.71 -13.55
CA GLN A 299 -3.30 -18.84 -14.46
C GLN A 299 -2.88 -20.11 -13.72
N ILE A 300 -1.97 -20.00 -12.74
CA ILE A 300 -1.53 -21.14 -11.91
C ILE A 300 -2.70 -21.67 -11.09
N LEU A 301 -3.50 -20.81 -10.46
CA LEU A 301 -4.68 -21.18 -9.68
C LEU A 301 -5.67 -22.00 -10.52
N GLN A 302 -5.94 -21.57 -11.76
CA GLN A 302 -6.85 -22.28 -12.67
C GLN A 302 -6.26 -23.60 -13.18
N THR A 303 -5.01 -23.59 -13.64
CA THR A 303 -4.43 -24.75 -14.36
C THR A 303 -3.88 -25.82 -13.43
N GLN A 304 -3.22 -25.42 -12.34
CA GLN A 304 -2.56 -26.35 -11.42
C GLN A 304 -3.41 -26.68 -10.20
N HIS A 305 -4.02 -25.64 -9.57
CA HIS A 305 -4.81 -25.81 -8.35
C HIS A 305 -6.31 -26.06 -8.60
N LYS A 306 -6.74 -26.05 -9.90
CA LYS A 306 -8.12 -26.31 -10.32
C LYS A 306 -9.15 -25.42 -9.64
N VAL A 307 -8.80 -24.16 -9.41
CA VAL A 307 -9.70 -23.15 -8.89
C VAL A 307 -10.72 -22.77 -9.97
N ASN A 308 -11.99 -22.73 -9.60
CA ASN A 308 -13.06 -22.27 -10.47
C ASN A 308 -13.17 -20.75 -10.37
N VAL A 309 -12.78 -20.05 -11.43
CA VAL A 309 -12.88 -18.59 -11.52
C VAL A 309 -14.23 -18.21 -12.09
N HIS A 310 -14.90 -17.25 -11.47
CA HIS A 310 -16.26 -16.83 -11.80
C HIS A 310 -16.34 -15.31 -11.97
N ASP A 311 -17.31 -14.88 -12.76
CA ASP A 311 -17.81 -13.52 -12.73
C ASP A 311 -18.70 -13.31 -11.51
N THR A 312 -18.60 -12.13 -10.91
CA THR A 312 -19.42 -11.77 -9.75
C THR A 312 -20.89 -11.61 -10.17
N PRO A 313 -21.86 -12.15 -9.40
CA PRO A 313 -23.27 -11.95 -9.66
C PRO A 313 -23.63 -10.46 -9.78
N ARG A 314 -24.29 -10.10 -10.88
CA ARG A 314 -24.51 -8.69 -11.26
C ARG A 314 -25.45 -7.93 -10.31
N ASP A 315 -26.29 -8.60 -9.56
CA ASP A 315 -27.19 -8.01 -8.58
C ASP A 315 -26.46 -7.47 -7.33
N ILE A 316 -25.24 -7.93 -7.09
CA ILE A 316 -24.37 -7.43 -6.01
C ILE A 316 -23.97 -5.98 -6.24
N PHE A 317 -23.64 -5.59 -7.49
CA PHE A 317 -23.10 -4.25 -7.78
C PHE A 317 -24.05 -3.10 -7.43
N PRO A 318 -25.32 -3.06 -7.90
CA PRO A 318 -26.23 -1.98 -7.54
C PRO A 318 -26.56 -1.96 -6.05
N ALA A 319 -26.63 -3.13 -5.39
CA ALA A 319 -26.84 -3.22 -3.96
C ALA A 319 -25.66 -2.62 -3.17
N PHE A 320 -24.43 -2.93 -3.59
CA PHE A 320 -23.21 -2.39 -2.98
C PHE A 320 -23.13 -0.87 -3.14
N ILE A 321 -23.37 -0.31 -4.34
CA ILE A 321 -23.37 1.13 -4.59
C ILE A 321 -24.43 1.84 -3.73
N LYS A 322 -25.64 1.27 -3.64
CA LYS A 322 -26.71 1.83 -2.80
C LYS A 322 -26.29 1.88 -1.32
N ALA A 323 -25.75 0.78 -0.79
CA ALA A 323 -25.29 0.69 0.58
C ALA A 323 -24.11 1.64 0.83
N THR A 324 -23.15 1.74 -0.10
CA THR A 324 -22.02 2.68 -0.02
C THR A 324 -22.50 4.12 0.09
N ASN A 325 -23.42 4.56 -0.78
CA ASN A 325 -23.93 5.94 -0.73
C ASN A 325 -24.66 6.21 0.60
N HIS A 326 -25.50 5.27 1.06
CA HIS A 326 -26.19 5.41 2.33
C HIS A 326 -25.23 5.54 3.53
N ILE A 327 -24.21 4.68 3.61
CA ILE A 327 -23.19 4.73 4.65
C ILE A 327 -22.38 6.02 4.58
N TYR A 328 -21.95 6.43 3.38
CA TYR A 328 -21.14 7.64 3.20
C TYR A 328 -21.92 8.92 3.56
N ASP A 329 -23.18 9.02 3.17
CA ASP A 329 -24.02 10.17 3.52
C ASP A 329 -24.29 10.22 5.04
N ARG A 330 -24.50 9.05 5.66
CA ARG A 330 -24.63 8.94 7.13
C ARG A 330 -23.37 9.41 7.87
N GLU A 331 -22.18 8.98 7.39
CA GLU A 331 -20.92 9.36 8.02
C GLU A 331 -20.56 10.83 7.76
N ALA A 332 -20.81 11.33 6.56
CA ALA A 332 -20.62 12.74 6.23
C ALA A 332 -21.49 13.68 7.09
N ALA A 333 -22.70 13.25 7.45
CA ALA A 333 -23.58 14.04 8.32
C ALA A 333 -23.07 14.15 9.77
N LYS A 334 -22.27 13.19 10.25
CA LYS A 334 -21.81 13.10 11.65
C LYS A 334 -20.36 13.57 11.83
N ASN A 335 -19.52 13.42 10.80
CA ASN A 335 -18.09 13.63 10.86
C ASN A 335 -17.67 14.71 9.84
N PRO A 336 -17.38 15.94 10.28
CA PRO A 336 -17.00 17.03 9.38
C PRO A 336 -15.73 16.73 8.57
N PHE A 337 -14.75 16.03 9.15
CA PHE A 337 -13.54 15.68 8.44
C PHE A 337 -13.78 14.56 7.39
N PHE A 338 -14.67 13.62 7.69
CA PHE A 338 -15.14 12.65 6.69
C PHE A 338 -15.77 13.37 5.49
N LYS A 339 -16.67 14.32 5.79
CA LYS A 339 -17.33 15.13 4.75
C LYS A 339 -16.32 15.90 3.90
N GLU A 340 -15.38 16.60 4.54
CA GLU A 340 -14.31 17.36 3.86
C GLU A 340 -13.52 16.45 2.90
N THR A 341 -13.11 15.28 3.38
CA THR A 341 -12.33 14.31 2.61
C THR A 341 -13.14 13.73 1.43
N LEU A 342 -14.39 13.34 1.69
CA LEU A 342 -15.29 12.81 0.66
C LEU A 342 -15.62 13.86 -0.42
N ASP A 343 -15.87 15.11 -0.02
CA ASP A 343 -16.13 16.21 -0.96
C ASP A 343 -14.90 16.50 -1.85
N SER A 344 -13.70 16.42 -1.28
CA SER A 344 -12.45 16.52 -2.04
C SER A 344 -12.34 15.40 -3.08
N GLN A 345 -12.58 14.14 -2.70
CA GLN A 345 -12.60 13.00 -3.62
C GLN A 345 -13.64 13.17 -4.71
N ARG A 346 -14.86 13.50 -4.36
CA ARG A 346 -15.97 13.70 -5.31
C ARG A 346 -15.70 14.87 -6.29
N SER A 347 -15.09 15.96 -5.81
CA SER A 347 -14.70 17.08 -6.66
C SER A 347 -13.60 16.70 -7.66
N PHE A 348 -12.59 15.99 -7.21
CA PHE A 348 -11.53 15.47 -8.07
C PHE A 348 -12.08 14.47 -9.09
N ALA A 349 -12.92 13.54 -8.66
CA ALA A 349 -13.51 12.52 -9.52
C ALA A 349 -14.38 13.11 -10.63
N LYS A 350 -15.15 14.18 -10.38
CA LYS A 350 -15.95 14.88 -11.41
C LYS A 350 -15.09 15.37 -12.58
N LEU A 351 -13.84 15.74 -12.32
CA LEU A 351 -12.89 16.17 -13.36
C LEU A 351 -12.20 14.98 -14.02
N VAL A 352 -11.70 14.03 -13.22
CA VAL A 352 -10.76 13.00 -13.68
C VAL A 352 -11.48 11.80 -14.28
N VAL A 353 -12.54 11.29 -13.65
CA VAL A 353 -13.18 10.03 -14.05
C VAL A 353 -13.74 10.09 -15.47
N PRO A 354 -14.47 11.14 -15.92
CA PRO A 354 -14.97 11.20 -17.30
C PRO A 354 -13.85 11.21 -18.34
N TYR A 355 -12.77 11.94 -18.08
CA TYR A 355 -11.61 12.00 -18.97
C TYR A 355 -10.89 10.64 -19.01
N TRP A 356 -10.58 10.10 -17.84
CA TRP A 356 -9.80 8.87 -17.69
C TRP A 356 -10.51 7.66 -18.30
N ASN A 357 -11.81 7.52 -18.04
CA ASN A 357 -12.61 6.43 -18.61
C ASN A 357 -12.73 6.55 -20.15
N LYS A 358 -12.82 7.76 -20.68
CA LYS A 358 -12.90 7.97 -22.13
C LYS A 358 -11.62 7.51 -22.85
N ILE A 359 -10.45 7.75 -22.24
CA ILE A 359 -9.16 7.34 -22.83
C ILE A 359 -8.93 5.85 -22.64
N ASN A 360 -9.04 5.35 -21.40
CA ASN A 360 -8.68 3.96 -21.09
C ASN A 360 -9.76 2.96 -21.53
N GLY A 361 -11.03 3.38 -21.59
CA GLY A 361 -12.12 2.52 -22.03
C GLY A 361 -11.89 1.93 -23.43
N LEU A 362 -11.25 2.70 -24.32
CA LEU A 362 -10.86 2.20 -25.65
C LEU A 362 -9.85 1.05 -25.54
N TYR A 363 -8.83 1.18 -24.72
CA TYR A 363 -7.81 0.14 -24.57
C TYR A 363 -8.35 -1.12 -23.90
N PHE A 364 -9.26 -0.98 -22.93
CA PHE A 364 -9.96 -2.13 -22.34
C PHE A 364 -10.80 -2.86 -23.40
N GLN A 365 -11.54 -2.12 -24.23
CA GLN A 365 -12.32 -2.72 -25.31
C GLN A 365 -11.41 -3.41 -26.35
N LEU A 366 -10.33 -2.76 -26.78
CA LEU A 366 -9.35 -3.36 -27.70
C LEU A 366 -8.74 -4.64 -27.13
N GLY A 367 -8.45 -4.67 -25.83
CA GLY A 367 -7.93 -5.89 -25.16
C GLY A 367 -8.94 -7.04 -25.20
N MET A 368 -10.24 -6.75 -25.03
CA MET A 368 -11.29 -7.77 -25.15
C MET A 368 -11.47 -8.27 -26.60
N ASP A 369 -11.33 -7.39 -27.57
CA ASP A 369 -11.58 -7.71 -28.99
C ASP A 369 -10.35 -8.27 -29.70
N SER A 370 -9.15 -8.00 -29.22
CA SER A 370 -7.90 -8.43 -29.84
C SER A 370 -7.69 -9.94 -29.77
N PRO A 371 -7.49 -10.63 -30.92
CA PRO A 371 -7.14 -12.04 -30.93
C PRO A 371 -5.76 -12.34 -30.30
N ASN A 372 -4.88 -11.33 -30.23
CA ASN A 372 -3.55 -11.46 -29.64
C ASN A 372 -3.52 -11.29 -28.11
N ALA A 373 -4.63 -10.89 -27.50
CA ALA A 373 -4.79 -10.74 -26.06
C ALA A 373 -5.60 -11.89 -25.41
N LYS A 374 -5.99 -12.90 -26.22
CA LYS A 374 -6.79 -14.06 -25.78
C LYS A 374 -5.92 -15.29 -25.56
#